data_dec5a9fb56067ef66412230b9a289ff4
#
_entry.id   dec5a9fb56067ef66412230b9a289ff4
#
_cell.length_a   1.000
_cell.length_b   1.000
_cell.length_c   1.000
_cell.angle_alpha   90.00
_cell.angle_beta   90.00
_cell.angle_gamma   90.00
#
_symmetry.space_group_name_H-M   'P 1'
#
loop_
_entity.id
_entity.type
_entity.pdbx_description
1 polymer ?
#
loop_
_entity_poly.entity_id
_entity_poly.type
_entity_poly.pdbx_seq_one_letter_code
_entity_poly.pdbx_strand_id
1 'polypeptide(L)'
;MKTKKVMATVLSAVTALSMAGGMATTVKADDVTEITFPTSWVGVSVNTEWFQDRLEAFNEEYGDSIKVNVEEIAGDQNYVDKLKVLYSSNSLPDTFSTGGYNLIDSMKDQLVDLTDYVDDDWKKLATDTCWDVNSRDGKIYGIPYTRQVIGYFYNKDLFAQAGIEKPAKTWDEFFEQ
;
A
#
# COMPACT_ATOMS: atom_id res chain seq x y z
N MET A 1 -10.37 4.41 -20.65
CA MET A 1 -11.40 5.47 -20.56
C MET A 1 -12.24 5.42 -19.29
N LYS A 2 -12.49 4.26 -18.68
CA LYS A 2 -13.24 4.14 -17.39
C LYS A 2 -12.40 4.54 -16.16
N THR A 3 -11.11 4.30 -16.16
CA THR A 3 -10.17 4.66 -15.09
C THR A 3 -10.11 6.16 -14.78
N LYS A 4 -10.20 7.02 -15.79
CA LYS A 4 -10.21 8.49 -15.60
C LYS A 4 -11.40 9.01 -14.77
N LYS A 5 -12.54 8.31 -14.83
CA LYS A 5 -13.73 8.71 -14.05
C LYS A 5 -13.66 8.29 -12.59
N VAL A 6 -13.00 7.17 -12.31
CA VAL A 6 -12.88 6.64 -10.95
C VAL A 6 -11.98 7.54 -10.09
N MET A 7 -10.82 7.96 -10.62
CA MET A 7 -9.92 8.84 -9.87
C MET A 7 -10.52 10.23 -9.58
N ALA A 8 -11.25 10.80 -10.55
CA ALA A 8 -11.92 12.08 -10.32
C ALA A 8 -13.02 12.00 -9.24
N THR A 9 -13.66 10.85 -9.07
CA THR A 9 -14.73 10.64 -8.09
C THR A 9 -14.17 10.43 -6.68
N VAL A 10 -13.04 9.73 -6.53
CA VAL A 10 -12.35 9.57 -5.24
C VAL A 10 -11.92 10.90 -4.67
N LEU A 11 -11.41 11.79 -5.51
CA LEU A 11 -10.98 13.12 -5.09
C LEU A 11 -12.14 13.99 -4.59
N SER A 12 -13.32 13.88 -5.22
CA SER A 12 -14.51 14.63 -4.83
C SER A 12 -15.09 14.18 -3.49
N ALA A 13 -14.87 12.93 -3.08
CA ALA A 13 -15.37 12.39 -1.82
C ALA A 13 -14.48 12.78 -0.62
N VAL A 14 -13.17 12.86 -0.80
CA VAL A 14 -12.23 13.25 0.26
C VAL A 14 -12.38 14.73 0.61
N THR A 15 -12.64 15.60 -0.38
CA THR A 15 -12.90 17.02 -0.14
C THR A 15 -14.22 17.30 0.58
N ALA A 16 -15.20 16.41 0.49
CA ALA A 16 -16.52 16.59 1.12
C ALA A 16 -16.54 16.24 2.63
N LEU A 17 -15.61 15.42 3.13
CA LEU A 17 -15.58 15.00 4.54
C LEU A 17 -14.79 15.95 5.45
N SER A 18 -13.94 16.82 4.91
CA SER A 18 -13.18 17.82 5.69
C SER A 18 -13.93 19.13 5.95
N MET A 19 -15.20 19.26 5.52
CA MET A 19 -15.98 20.50 5.62
C MET A 19 -16.95 20.60 6.80
N ALA A 20 -16.76 19.87 7.88
CA ALA A 20 -17.58 20.01 9.08
C ALA A 20 -16.99 21.04 10.07
N GLY A 21 -16.30 22.05 9.61
CA GLY A 21 -15.84 23.14 10.49
C GLY A 21 -14.96 24.16 9.81
N GLY A 22 -15.56 25.14 9.11
CA GLY A 22 -14.89 26.37 8.74
C GLY A 22 -14.79 26.64 7.23
N MET A 23 -15.41 27.71 6.79
CA MET A 23 -15.33 28.43 5.52
C MET A 23 -15.13 27.58 4.24
N ALA A 24 -16.18 27.46 3.47
CA ALA A 24 -16.13 26.97 2.10
C ALA A 24 -15.18 27.85 1.27
N THR A 25 -13.92 27.45 1.13
CA THR A 25 -13.07 27.96 0.06
C THR A 25 -13.56 27.32 -1.22
N THR A 26 -14.11 28.14 -2.11
CA THR A 26 -14.37 27.72 -3.49
C THR A 26 -13.02 27.36 -4.11
N VAL A 27 -12.72 26.08 -4.24
CA VAL A 27 -11.56 25.59 -5.01
C VAL A 27 -11.78 26.09 -6.44
N LYS A 28 -10.90 26.95 -6.92
CA LYS A 28 -10.86 27.33 -8.32
C LYS A 28 -10.48 26.10 -9.13
N ALA A 29 -11.04 25.98 -10.33
CA ALA A 29 -10.80 24.84 -11.23
C ALA A 29 -9.36 24.73 -11.76
N ASP A 30 -8.46 25.61 -11.33
CA ASP A 30 -7.06 25.71 -11.77
C ASP A 30 -6.04 25.33 -10.67
N ASP A 31 -6.48 24.88 -9.47
CA ASP A 31 -5.55 24.53 -8.41
C ASP A 31 -5.22 23.03 -8.45
N VAL A 32 -3.95 22.71 -8.64
CA VAL A 32 -3.42 21.33 -8.57
C VAL A 32 -3.59 20.81 -7.14
N THR A 33 -4.24 19.66 -6.98
CA THR A 33 -4.36 19.01 -5.67
C THR A 33 -3.05 18.29 -5.35
N GLU A 34 -2.38 18.71 -4.29
CA GLU A 34 -1.19 18.04 -3.79
C GLU A 34 -1.59 16.97 -2.76
N ILE A 35 -1.10 15.76 -2.92
CA ILE A 35 -1.27 14.66 -1.97
C ILE A 35 0.09 14.16 -1.47
N THR A 36 0.15 13.77 -0.20
CA THR A 36 1.36 13.27 0.43
C THR A 36 1.34 11.75 0.48
N PHE A 37 2.44 11.14 0.04
CA PHE A 37 2.65 9.69 0.07
C PHE A 37 3.96 9.34 0.79
N PRO A 38 3.94 9.07 2.11
CA PRO A 38 5.12 8.58 2.81
C PRO A 38 5.40 7.12 2.44
N THR A 39 6.68 6.79 2.28
CA THR A 39 7.13 5.44 1.96
C THR A 39 8.54 5.16 2.48
N SER A 40 8.82 3.91 2.83
CA SER A 40 10.17 3.42 3.13
C SER A 40 10.92 2.88 1.90
N TRP A 41 10.33 2.97 0.73
CA TRP A 41 10.86 2.34 -0.49
C TRP A 41 11.77 3.21 -1.34
N VAL A 42 12.00 4.44 -0.94
CA VAL A 42 12.89 5.35 -1.64
C VAL A 42 14.31 5.21 -1.08
N GLY A 43 15.30 5.24 -1.95
CA GLY A 43 16.73 5.33 -1.64
C GLY A 43 17.48 4.00 -1.53
N VAL A 44 16.97 2.98 -0.84
CA VAL A 44 17.72 1.73 -0.58
C VAL A 44 16.96 0.44 -0.92
N SER A 45 15.70 0.52 -1.29
CA SER A 45 14.90 -0.64 -1.67
C SER A 45 15.15 -1.08 -3.10
N VAL A 46 15.13 -2.39 -3.36
CA VAL A 46 15.13 -2.95 -4.72
C VAL A 46 13.93 -2.51 -5.57
N ASN A 47 12.90 -1.99 -4.93
CA ASN A 47 11.71 -1.47 -5.58
C ASN A 47 11.77 0.02 -5.90
N THR A 48 12.84 0.72 -5.51
CA THR A 48 12.96 2.18 -5.65
C THR A 48 12.80 2.64 -7.10
N GLU A 49 13.54 2.02 -8.02
CA GLU A 49 13.51 2.38 -9.45
C GLU A 49 12.11 2.18 -10.03
N TRP A 50 11.51 0.99 -9.81
CA TRP A 50 10.16 0.70 -10.26
C TRP A 50 9.13 1.69 -9.71
N PHE A 51 9.25 2.05 -8.43
CA PHE A 51 8.32 2.98 -7.79
C PHE A 51 8.47 4.39 -8.36
N GLN A 52 9.70 4.85 -8.57
CA GLN A 52 10.00 6.15 -9.18
C GLN A 52 9.44 6.26 -10.60
N ASP A 53 9.63 5.23 -11.43
CA ASP A 53 9.08 5.16 -12.79
C ASP A 53 7.53 5.27 -12.79
N ARG A 54 6.86 4.61 -11.84
CA ARG A 54 5.39 4.67 -11.72
C ARG A 54 4.90 6.03 -11.25
N LEU A 55 5.63 6.65 -10.32
CA LEU A 55 5.31 7.98 -9.83
C LEU A 55 5.52 9.04 -10.92
N GLU A 56 6.60 8.94 -11.67
CA GLU A 56 6.87 9.84 -12.81
C GLU A 56 5.77 9.71 -13.86
N ALA A 57 5.42 8.50 -14.28
CA ALA A 57 4.34 8.25 -15.23
C ALA A 57 2.98 8.77 -14.73
N PHE A 58 2.70 8.65 -13.43
CA PHE A 58 1.50 9.22 -12.83
C PHE A 58 1.50 10.75 -12.90
N ASN A 59 2.60 11.38 -12.50
CA ASN A 59 2.72 12.84 -12.51
C ASN A 59 2.73 13.41 -13.94
N GLU A 60 3.25 12.69 -14.93
CA GLU A 60 3.14 13.06 -16.33
C GLU A 60 1.70 13.02 -16.85
N GLU A 61 0.92 12.01 -16.45
CA GLU A 61 -0.47 11.86 -16.93
C GLU A 61 -1.46 12.73 -16.16
N TYR A 62 -1.27 12.93 -14.85
CA TYR A 62 -2.25 13.56 -13.96
C TYR A 62 -1.74 14.82 -13.26
N GLY A 63 -0.47 15.20 -13.42
CA GLY A 63 0.19 16.27 -12.67
C GLY A 63 -0.45 17.64 -12.81
N ASP A 64 -1.22 17.90 -13.89
CA ASP A 64 -2.00 19.13 -14.07
C ASP A 64 -3.22 19.21 -13.13
N SER A 65 -3.61 18.09 -12.51
CA SER A 65 -4.78 18.00 -11.62
C SER A 65 -4.42 17.49 -10.24
N ILE A 66 -3.53 16.51 -10.15
CA ILE A 66 -3.10 15.85 -8.92
C ILE A 66 -1.60 15.65 -8.95
N LYS A 67 -0.91 16.14 -7.93
CA LYS A 67 0.52 15.93 -7.76
C LYS A 67 0.80 15.11 -6.51
N VAL A 68 1.56 14.02 -6.67
CA VAL A 68 1.98 13.18 -5.54
C VAL A 68 3.33 13.64 -5.02
N ASN A 69 3.37 14.06 -3.77
CA ASN A 69 4.59 14.40 -3.05
C ASN A 69 5.00 13.21 -2.17
N VAL A 70 6.14 12.61 -2.49
CA VAL A 70 6.67 11.47 -1.75
C VAL A 70 7.48 11.96 -0.55
N GLU A 71 7.15 11.45 0.63
CA GLU A 71 7.95 11.64 1.84
C GLU A 71 8.77 10.36 2.09
N GLU A 72 10.10 10.46 2.00
CA GLU A 72 10.98 9.34 2.31
C GLU A 72 11.15 9.17 3.81
N ILE A 73 10.90 7.96 4.32
CA ILE A 73 11.12 7.58 5.71
C ILE A 73 11.99 6.33 5.73
N ALA A 74 13.28 6.50 5.95
CA ALA A 74 14.23 5.40 5.94
C ALA A 74 13.99 4.40 7.09
N GLY A 75 13.95 3.12 6.73
CA GLY A 75 13.82 2.01 7.68
C GLY A 75 12.36 1.67 8.02
N ASP A 76 12.00 0.41 7.78
CA ASP A 76 10.63 -0.08 7.94
C ASP A 76 10.06 0.15 9.34
N GLN A 77 10.86 -0.04 10.39
CA GLN A 77 10.39 0.17 11.77
C GLN A 77 10.09 1.65 12.03
N ASN A 78 10.99 2.55 11.62
CA ASN A 78 10.79 4.01 11.75
C ASN A 78 9.53 4.45 11.01
N TYR A 79 9.31 3.89 9.81
CA TYR A 79 8.15 4.17 9.00
C TYR A 79 6.84 3.77 9.72
N VAL A 80 6.78 2.53 10.22
CA VAL A 80 5.60 2.02 10.95
C VAL A 80 5.36 2.82 12.22
N ASP A 81 6.39 3.16 12.98
CA ASP A 81 6.26 3.93 14.21
C ASP A 81 5.78 5.36 13.93
N LYS A 82 6.25 5.97 12.84
CA LYS A 82 5.72 7.27 12.39
C LYS A 82 4.24 7.19 12.03
N LEU A 83 3.80 6.17 11.27
CA LEU A 83 2.39 5.98 10.96
C LEU A 83 1.52 5.84 12.21
N LYS A 84 1.99 5.11 13.23
CA LYS A 84 1.27 5.01 14.51
C LYS A 84 1.14 6.35 15.24
N VAL A 85 2.18 7.18 15.21
CA VAL A 85 2.15 8.53 15.79
C VAL A 85 1.15 9.40 15.03
N LEU A 86 1.18 9.38 13.71
CA LEU A 86 0.26 10.14 12.85
C LEU A 86 -1.20 9.69 13.06
N TYR A 87 -1.44 8.38 13.16
CA TYR A 87 -2.75 7.85 13.52
C TYR A 87 -3.22 8.37 14.89
N SER A 88 -2.37 8.29 15.92
CA SER A 88 -2.71 8.73 17.28
C SER A 88 -3.03 10.22 17.38
N SER A 89 -2.47 11.04 16.49
CA SER A 89 -2.73 12.47 16.38
C SER A 89 -3.84 12.86 15.40
N ASN A 90 -4.52 11.88 14.81
CA ASN A 90 -5.53 12.06 13.75
C ASN A 90 -5.00 12.89 12.56
N SER A 91 -3.77 12.55 12.14
CA SER A 91 -3.02 13.27 11.10
C SER A 91 -2.42 12.30 10.09
N LEU A 92 -3.13 11.19 9.78
CA LEU A 92 -2.70 10.26 8.73
C LEU A 92 -2.54 11.02 7.40
N PRO A 93 -1.54 10.67 6.57
CA PRO A 93 -1.37 11.25 5.26
C PRO A 93 -2.51 10.83 4.31
N ASP A 94 -2.63 11.53 3.18
CA ASP A 94 -3.69 11.27 2.19
C ASP A 94 -3.67 9.84 1.65
N THR A 95 -2.47 9.32 1.43
CA THR A 95 -2.26 7.92 1.04
C THR A 95 -0.93 7.43 1.60
N PHE A 96 -0.83 6.13 1.89
CA PHE A 96 0.40 5.54 2.41
C PHE A 96 0.46 4.04 2.14
N SER A 97 1.67 3.50 2.19
CA SER A 97 1.93 2.06 2.12
C SER A 97 1.96 1.46 3.53
N THR A 98 1.41 0.27 3.73
CA THR A 98 1.54 -0.44 5.01
C THR A 98 2.86 -1.20 5.13
N GLY A 99 3.65 -1.30 4.05
CA GLY A 99 4.94 -2.00 4.05
C GLY A 99 4.84 -3.51 4.37
N GLY A 100 3.66 -4.11 4.20
CA GLY A 100 3.40 -5.50 4.58
C GLY A 100 2.99 -5.69 6.03
N TYR A 101 2.92 -4.63 6.84
CA TYR A 101 2.38 -4.69 8.20
C TYR A 101 0.85 -4.64 8.18
N ASN A 102 0.22 -5.45 9.01
CA ASN A 102 -1.24 -5.40 9.15
C ASN A 102 -1.67 -4.25 10.07
N LEU A 103 -1.76 -3.06 9.51
CA LEU A 103 -2.16 -1.85 10.23
C LEU A 103 -3.67 -1.56 10.14
N ILE A 104 -4.40 -2.25 9.25
CA ILE A 104 -5.83 -1.98 9.02
C ILE A 104 -6.64 -2.13 10.30
N ASP A 105 -6.43 -3.21 11.06
CA ASP A 105 -7.19 -3.47 12.30
C ASP A 105 -7.02 -2.37 13.35
N SER A 106 -5.86 -1.73 13.39
CA SER A 106 -5.57 -0.67 14.34
C SER A 106 -5.94 0.74 13.86
N MET A 107 -6.16 0.93 12.55
CA MET A 107 -6.32 2.26 11.93
C MET A 107 -7.61 2.41 11.11
N LYS A 108 -8.44 1.36 11.01
CA LYS A 108 -9.59 1.32 10.08
C LYS A 108 -10.62 2.43 10.27
N ASP A 109 -10.72 2.99 11.47
CA ASP A 109 -11.61 4.08 11.78
C ASP A 109 -11.21 5.43 11.14
N GLN A 110 -9.96 5.56 10.70
CA GLN A 110 -9.45 6.71 9.94
C GLN A 110 -9.20 6.39 8.46
N LEU A 111 -9.46 5.14 8.01
CA LEU A 111 -9.28 4.75 6.62
C LEU A 111 -10.58 4.89 5.82
N VAL A 112 -10.44 5.26 4.57
CA VAL A 112 -11.58 5.34 3.63
C VAL A 112 -11.99 3.93 3.20
N ASP A 113 -13.30 3.67 3.18
CA ASP A 113 -13.89 2.50 2.55
C ASP A 113 -13.77 2.61 1.04
N LEU A 114 -12.96 1.75 0.44
CA LEU A 114 -12.66 1.73 -0.99
C LEU A 114 -13.56 0.78 -1.79
N THR A 115 -14.54 0.14 -1.16
CA THR A 115 -15.35 -0.94 -1.76
C THR A 115 -16.01 -0.50 -3.06
N ASP A 116 -16.59 0.69 -3.09
CA ASP A 116 -17.29 1.21 -4.27
C ASP A 116 -16.35 1.70 -5.39
N TYR A 117 -15.06 1.81 -5.10
CA TYR A 117 -14.03 2.26 -6.04
C TYR A 117 -13.24 1.11 -6.68
N VAL A 118 -13.39 -0.11 -6.16
CA VAL A 118 -12.69 -1.32 -6.64
C VAL A 118 -13.67 -2.15 -7.45
N ASP A 119 -13.58 -2.04 -8.77
CA ASP A 119 -14.39 -2.82 -9.71
C ASP A 119 -13.79 -4.23 -9.94
N ASP A 120 -14.49 -5.04 -10.75
CA ASP A 120 -14.08 -6.41 -11.04
C ASP A 120 -12.78 -6.49 -11.84
N ASP A 121 -12.38 -5.44 -12.57
CA ASP A 121 -11.13 -5.43 -13.30
C ASP A 121 -9.96 -5.20 -12.34
N TRP A 122 -10.13 -4.35 -11.33
CA TRP A 122 -9.18 -4.20 -10.24
C TRP A 122 -9.01 -5.50 -9.44
N LYS A 123 -10.11 -6.17 -9.11
CA LYS A 123 -10.07 -7.44 -8.34
C LYS A 123 -9.27 -8.54 -9.03
N LYS A 124 -9.26 -8.56 -10.37
CA LYS A 124 -8.48 -9.53 -11.17
C LYS A 124 -6.97 -9.31 -11.12
N LEU A 125 -6.50 -8.12 -10.70
CA LEU A 125 -5.07 -7.79 -10.63
C LEU A 125 -4.33 -8.48 -9.48
N ALA A 126 -5.06 -8.98 -8.48
CA ALA A 126 -4.49 -9.70 -7.35
C ALA A 126 -5.33 -10.93 -6.99
N THR A 127 -4.73 -11.86 -6.25
CA THR A 127 -5.46 -13.05 -5.75
C THR A 127 -6.41 -12.68 -4.62
N ASP A 128 -7.46 -13.47 -4.40
CA ASP A 128 -8.42 -13.28 -3.32
C ASP A 128 -7.74 -13.11 -1.96
N THR A 129 -6.71 -13.91 -1.67
CA THR A 129 -5.92 -13.78 -0.43
C THR A 129 -5.32 -12.39 -0.24
N CYS A 130 -4.88 -11.74 -1.33
CA CYS A 130 -4.34 -10.38 -1.25
C CYS A 130 -5.43 -9.35 -0.93
N TRP A 131 -6.63 -9.54 -1.47
CA TRP A 131 -7.78 -8.70 -1.16
C TRP A 131 -8.29 -8.92 0.28
N ASP A 132 -8.33 -10.18 0.74
CA ASP A 132 -8.76 -10.54 2.10
C ASP A 132 -7.88 -9.87 3.17
N VAL A 133 -6.56 -9.82 2.95
CA VAL A 133 -5.63 -9.13 3.87
C VAL A 133 -5.94 -7.63 3.97
N ASN A 134 -6.43 -7.03 2.89
CA ASN A 134 -6.76 -5.60 2.81
C ASN A 134 -8.24 -5.29 3.09
N SER A 135 -9.02 -6.29 3.51
CA SER A 135 -10.46 -6.15 3.75
C SER A 135 -10.83 -6.49 5.19
N ARG A 136 -11.83 -5.81 5.74
CA ARG A 136 -12.45 -6.10 7.04
C ARG A 136 -13.95 -5.87 6.98
N ASP A 137 -14.70 -6.77 7.54
CA ASP A 137 -16.17 -6.66 7.65
C ASP A 137 -16.86 -6.44 6.28
N GLY A 138 -16.33 -7.05 5.21
CA GLY A 138 -16.82 -6.90 3.83
C GLY A 138 -16.43 -5.60 3.13
N LYS A 139 -15.60 -4.77 3.75
CA LYS A 139 -15.12 -3.50 3.22
C LYS A 139 -13.64 -3.56 2.86
N ILE A 140 -13.25 -2.89 1.79
CA ILE A 140 -11.87 -2.79 1.30
C ILE A 140 -11.25 -1.50 1.84
N TYR A 141 -10.13 -1.61 2.55
CA TYR A 141 -9.41 -0.47 3.13
C TYR A 141 -8.03 -0.25 2.50
N GLY A 142 -7.59 -1.14 1.62
CA GLY A 142 -6.30 -1.02 0.94
C GLY A 142 -6.29 -1.74 -0.40
N ILE A 143 -5.41 -1.28 -1.27
CA ILE A 143 -5.18 -1.87 -2.59
C ILE A 143 -3.89 -2.70 -2.53
N PRO A 144 -3.95 -4.02 -2.81
CA PRO A 144 -2.75 -4.84 -2.89
C PRO A 144 -1.93 -4.42 -4.13
N TYR A 145 -0.66 -4.07 -3.94
CA TYR A 145 0.22 -3.63 -5.02
C TYR A 145 1.50 -4.48 -5.15
N THR A 146 1.84 -5.23 -4.11
CA THR A 146 2.92 -6.23 -4.15
C THR A 146 2.51 -7.50 -3.43
N ARG A 147 3.12 -8.61 -3.83
CA ARG A 147 3.04 -9.90 -3.16
C ARG A 147 4.43 -10.45 -2.95
N GLN A 148 4.75 -10.76 -1.71
CA GLN A 148 5.98 -11.45 -1.38
C GLN A 148 5.71 -12.94 -1.21
N VAL A 149 6.57 -13.77 -1.79
CA VAL A 149 6.58 -15.21 -1.55
C VAL A 149 7.75 -15.52 -0.63
N ILE A 150 7.44 -15.95 0.58
CA ILE A 150 8.45 -16.44 1.52
C ILE A 150 8.59 -17.93 1.29
N GLY A 151 9.80 -18.36 0.98
CA GLY A 151 10.11 -19.73 0.68
C GLY A 151 11.34 -20.23 1.42
N TYR A 152 11.44 -21.54 1.56
CA TYR A 152 12.61 -22.22 2.06
C TYR A 152 13.46 -22.65 0.87
N PHE A 153 14.70 -22.18 0.82
CA PHE A 153 15.65 -22.52 -0.22
C PHE A 153 16.75 -23.41 0.37
N TYR A 154 17.15 -24.43 -0.36
CA TYR A 154 18.22 -25.33 0.06
C TYR A 154 19.15 -25.66 -1.10
N ASN A 155 20.42 -25.90 -0.77
CA ASN A 155 21.41 -26.34 -1.73
C ASN A 155 21.32 -27.87 -1.88
N LYS A 156 20.96 -28.32 -3.07
CA LYS A 156 20.75 -29.76 -3.36
C LYS A 156 22.03 -30.57 -3.22
N ASP A 157 23.18 -30.01 -3.57
CA ASP A 157 24.47 -30.72 -3.49
C ASP A 157 24.90 -30.90 -2.03
N LEU A 158 24.67 -29.92 -1.18
CA LEU A 158 24.94 -30.04 0.25
C LEU A 158 23.99 -31.05 0.92
N PHE A 159 22.72 -31.06 0.51
CA PHE A 159 21.77 -32.07 0.99
C PHE A 159 22.22 -33.46 0.62
N ALA A 160 22.61 -33.69 -0.65
CA ALA A 160 23.12 -34.99 -1.11
C ALA A 160 24.40 -35.41 -0.35
N GLN A 161 25.33 -34.48 -0.09
CA GLN A 161 26.53 -34.76 0.70
C GLN A 161 26.21 -35.15 2.15
N ALA A 162 25.16 -34.52 2.73
CA ALA A 162 24.69 -34.87 4.07
C ALA A 162 23.78 -36.13 4.11
N GLY A 163 23.50 -36.75 2.98
CA GLY A 163 22.59 -37.90 2.88
C GLY A 163 21.11 -37.56 3.01
N ILE A 164 20.76 -36.29 2.85
CA ILE A 164 19.37 -35.77 2.94
C ILE A 164 18.76 -35.75 1.53
N GLU A 165 17.78 -36.59 1.28
CA GLU A 165 17.16 -36.69 -0.06
C GLU A 165 16.18 -35.55 -0.36
N LYS A 166 15.52 -35.00 0.66
CA LYS A 166 14.50 -33.96 0.52
C LYS A 166 14.39 -33.11 1.78
N PRO A 167 13.89 -31.87 1.67
CA PRO A 167 13.61 -31.04 2.84
C PRO A 167 12.59 -31.68 3.78
N ALA A 168 12.77 -31.46 5.06
CA ALA A 168 11.81 -31.83 6.09
C ALA A 168 10.43 -31.20 5.85
N LYS A 169 9.38 -31.92 6.21
CA LYS A 169 8.00 -31.46 6.11
C LYS A 169 7.45 -30.95 7.46
N THR A 170 8.09 -31.34 8.54
CA THR A 170 7.74 -30.91 9.90
C THR A 170 8.96 -30.39 10.63
N TRP A 171 8.74 -29.67 11.71
CA TRP A 171 9.83 -29.19 12.56
C TRP A 171 10.62 -30.35 13.22
N ASP A 172 9.92 -31.42 13.61
CA ASP A 172 10.58 -32.59 14.19
C ASP A 172 11.53 -33.24 13.18
N GLU A 173 11.07 -33.49 11.96
CA GLU A 173 11.93 -33.97 10.87
C GLU A 173 13.11 -33.03 10.59
N PHE A 174 12.89 -31.70 10.68
CA PHE A 174 13.95 -30.71 10.46
C PHE A 174 15.05 -30.77 11.51
N PHE A 175 14.68 -31.00 12.77
CA PHE A 175 15.67 -31.11 13.86
C PHE A 175 16.38 -32.49 13.88
N GLU A 176 15.84 -33.50 13.20
CA GLU A 176 16.45 -34.81 13.05
C GLU A 176 17.39 -34.92 11.85
N GLN A 177 17.26 -34.03 10.85
CA GLN A 177 18.13 -33.94 9.67
C GLN A 177 19.48 -33.26 9.98
#